data_c2a99c4ec4c0b15142f5c1324fb73c0a
#
_entry.id   c2a99c4ec4c0b15142f5c1324fb73c0a
#
_cell.length_a   1.000
_cell.length_b   1.000
_cell.length_c   1.000
_cell.angle_alpha   90.00
_cell.angle_beta   90.00
_cell.angle_gamma   90.00
#
_symmetry.space_group_name_H-M   'P 1'
#
loop_
_entity.id
_entity.type
_entity.pdbx_description
1 polymer ?
#
loop_
_entity_poly.entity_id
_entity_poly.type
_entity_poly.pdbx_seq_one_letter_code
_entity_poly.pdbx_strand_id
1 'polypeptide(L)'
;FKSVPRVLAALGPALVYIFAGIAVIHGNLSIGSVVTLAALLPKLSEPIRAYSGFYIDINVVEKIGEKFQQFLSAPREIQYDLPEREMAFDTVEFVDVSLKNERGTVLDGISFRIEKGEKIAIVGETGCGKTTLLKMIVGLVRPNAGTVMVGGENIAEINCRQLREHIRVILQENYVFDSSIVKNMGYLSDCSEAEIDEMCRALGLEEVVKSNAGDLGENLNTVSGGERQRINIGRSLLCPFDMLLMDEPTSELDPKMEETVMDFIFETAKERTVIYTAHKLKTLLYADKILYLKKGKIEDFGKTEEVIRRNRYFEKYTESAAFQDSEQFVEGGAR
;
A
#
# COMPACT_ATOMS: atom_id res chain seq x y z
N PHE A 1 -25.02 -18.05 -11.67
CA PHE A 1 -25.76 -18.77 -10.60
C PHE A 1 -27.11 -18.13 -10.23
N LYS A 2 -27.36 -16.82 -10.50
CA LYS A 2 -28.64 -16.15 -10.16
C LYS A 2 -29.81 -16.48 -11.09
N SER A 3 -29.58 -17.12 -12.23
CA SER A 3 -30.62 -17.42 -13.25
C SER A 3 -31.34 -18.76 -13.01
N VAL A 4 -30.68 -19.75 -12.45
CA VAL A 4 -31.22 -21.10 -12.23
C VAL A 4 -32.46 -21.10 -11.30
N PRO A 5 -32.44 -20.40 -10.15
CA PRO A 5 -33.63 -20.33 -9.28
C PRO A 5 -34.83 -19.62 -9.94
N ARG A 6 -34.56 -18.64 -10.83
CA ARG A 6 -35.65 -17.95 -11.54
C ARG A 6 -36.32 -18.82 -12.59
N VAL A 7 -35.57 -19.64 -13.30
CA VAL A 7 -36.10 -20.58 -14.29
C VAL A 7 -36.94 -21.68 -13.58
N LEU A 8 -36.42 -22.26 -12.50
CA LEU A 8 -37.14 -23.26 -11.69
C LEU A 8 -38.43 -22.68 -11.09
N ALA A 9 -38.41 -21.43 -10.62
CA ALA A 9 -39.58 -20.75 -10.08
C ALA A 9 -40.64 -20.43 -11.14
N ALA A 10 -40.29 -20.32 -12.42
CA ALA A 10 -41.24 -20.15 -13.51
C ALA A 10 -41.83 -21.46 -14.04
N LEU A 11 -41.05 -22.55 -13.99
CA LEU A 11 -41.48 -23.88 -14.45
C LEU A 11 -42.65 -24.47 -13.63
N GLY A 12 -42.63 -24.31 -12.30
CA GLY A 12 -43.65 -24.83 -11.42
C GLY A 12 -45.08 -24.33 -11.78
N PRO A 13 -45.32 -23.01 -11.80
CA PRO A 13 -46.60 -22.45 -12.24
C PRO A 13 -46.98 -22.83 -13.67
N ALA A 14 -46.04 -22.87 -14.60
CA ALA A 14 -46.31 -23.26 -15.99
C ALA A 14 -46.82 -24.69 -16.09
N LEU A 15 -46.22 -25.64 -15.38
CA LEU A 15 -46.71 -27.03 -15.33
C LEU A 15 -48.12 -27.13 -14.75
N VAL A 16 -48.38 -26.40 -13.65
CA VAL A 16 -49.72 -26.39 -13.03
C VAL A 16 -50.77 -25.86 -14.02
N TYR A 17 -50.51 -24.81 -14.77
CA TYR A 17 -51.45 -24.29 -15.78
C TYR A 17 -51.64 -25.28 -16.93
N ILE A 18 -50.63 -25.98 -17.39
CA ILE A 18 -50.74 -26.99 -18.43
C ILE A 18 -51.64 -28.12 -17.93
N PHE A 19 -51.42 -28.68 -16.77
CA PHE A 19 -52.23 -29.76 -16.19
C PHE A 19 -53.67 -29.33 -15.90
N ALA A 20 -53.87 -28.13 -15.37
CA ALA A 20 -55.19 -27.55 -15.13
C ALA A 20 -55.97 -27.33 -16.44
N GLY A 21 -55.31 -26.87 -17.50
CA GLY A 21 -55.89 -26.74 -18.83
C GLY A 21 -56.32 -28.08 -19.43
N ILE A 22 -55.51 -29.11 -19.32
CA ILE A 22 -55.84 -30.48 -19.74
C ILE A 22 -57.03 -31.01 -18.95
N ALA A 23 -57.10 -30.77 -17.65
CA ALA A 23 -58.22 -31.21 -16.80
C ALA A 23 -59.53 -30.51 -17.15
N VAL A 24 -59.49 -29.26 -17.61
CA VAL A 24 -60.68 -28.54 -18.13
C VAL A 24 -61.17 -29.18 -19.42
N ILE A 25 -60.27 -29.52 -20.37
CA ILE A 25 -60.63 -30.16 -21.64
C ILE A 25 -61.29 -31.51 -21.40
N HIS A 26 -60.88 -32.25 -20.39
CA HIS A 26 -61.50 -33.53 -20.00
C HIS A 26 -62.73 -33.39 -19.12
N GLY A 27 -63.19 -32.17 -18.85
CA GLY A 27 -64.43 -31.92 -18.07
C GLY A 27 -64.25 -32.13 -16.55
N ASN A 28 -63.05 -32.34 -16.07
CA ASN A 28 -62.75 -32.61 -14.65
C ASN A 28 -62.62 -31.35 -13.80
N LEU A 29 -62.38 -30.19 -14.44
CA LEU A 29 -62.26 -28.88 -13.79
C LEU A 29 -63.06 -27.83 -14.52
N SER A 30 -63.60 -26.84 -13.77
CA SER A 30 -64.24 -25.67 -14.36
C SER A 30 -63.21 -24.58 -14.73
N ILE A 31 -63.52 -23.72 -15.68
CA ILE A 31 -62.68 -22.58 -16.01
C ILE A 31 -62.48 -21.68 -14.79
N GLY A 32 -63.52 -21.48 -13.96
CA GLY A 32 -63.43 -20.73 -12.69
C GLY A 32 -62.42 -21.29 -11.72
N SER A 33 -62.27 -22.64 -11.66
CA SER A 33 -61.24 -23.30 -10.83
C SER A 33 -59.81 -23.00 -11.29
N VAL A 34 -59.60 -22.90 -12.60
CA VAL A 34 -58.28 -22.52 -13.18
C VAL A 34 -57.92 -21.07 -12.84
N VAL A 35 -58.89 -20.15 -12.92
CA VAL A 35 -58.70 -18.74 -12.56
C VAL A 35 -58.39 -18.61 -11.07
N THR A 36 -59.08 -19.39 -10.20
CA THR A 36 -58.81 -19.40 -8.78
C THR A 36 -57.41 -19.97 -8.48
N LEU A 37 -57.00 -21.02 -9.17
CA LEU A 37 -55.68 -21.59 -9.06
C LEU A 37 -54.60 -20.59 -9.48
N ALA A 38 -54.83 -19.88 -10.58
CA ALA A 38 -53.95 -18.82 -11.07
C ALA A 38 -53.74 -17.67 -10.06
N ALA A 39 -54.79 -17.31 -9.32
CA ALA A 39 -54.74 -16.27 -8.28
C ALA A 39 -54.07 -16.77 -6.97
N LEU A 40 -54.15 -18.06 -6.66
CA LEU A 40 -53.58 -18.63 -5.43
C LEU A 40 -52.11 -19.02 -5.54
N LEU A 41 -51.68 -19.48 -6.71
CA LEU A 41 -50.27 -19.91 -6.95
C LEU A 41 -49.22 -18.88 -6.58
N PRO A 42 -49.32 -17.59 -7.01
CA PRO A 42 -48.39 -16.54 -6.60
C PRO A 42 -48.36 -16.35 -5.09
N LYS A 43 -49.55 -16.38 -4.42
CA LYS A 43 -49.67 -16.21 -2.96
C LYS A 43 -48.98 -17.30 -2.18
N LEU A 44 -48.90 -18.51 -2.72
CA LEU A 44 -48.15 -19.63 -2.11
C LEU A 44 -46.67 -19.56 -2.39
N SER A 45 -46.26 -19.04 -3.54
CA SER A 45 -44.83 -18.96 -3.93
C SER A 45 -44.10 -17.74 -3.35
N GLU A 46 -44.79 -16.64 -3.07
CA GLU A 46 -44.19 -15.42 -2.49
C GLU A 46 -43.55 -15.65 -1.12
N PRO A 47 -44.17 -16.29 -0.14
CA PRO A 47 -43.53 -16.57 1.15
C PRO A 47 -42.27 -17.44 1.02
N ILE A 48 -42.28 -18.41 0.10
CA ILE A 48 -41.11 -19.29 -0.15
C ILE A 48 -39.96 -18.49 -0.71
N ARG A 49 -40.23 -17.57 -1.64
CA ARG A 49 -39.20 -16.67 -2.18
C ARG A 49 -38.64 -15.70 -1.13
N ALA A 50 -39.56 -15.12 -0.33
CA ALA A 50 -39.16 -14.21 0.75
C ALA A 50 -38.29 -14.93 1.80
N TYR A 51 -38.65 -16.17 2.18
CA TYR A 51 -37.88 -16.99 3.10
C TYR A 51 -36.50 -17.34 2.55
N SER A 52 -36.42 -17.69 1.27
CA SER A 52 -35.12 -17.96 0.62
C SER A 52 -34.21 -16.71 0.55
N GLY A 53 -34.81 -15.54 0.32
CA GLY A 53 -34.08 -14.26 0.38
C GLY A 53 -33.56 -13.96 1.78
N PHE A 54 -34.44 -14.09 2.77
CA PHE A 54 -34.10 -13.87 4.18
C PHE A 54 -32.97 -14.78 4.68
N TYR A 55 -32.97 -16.06 4.27
CA TYR A 55 -31.90 -16.99 4.61
C TYR A 55 -30.54 -16.56 4.03
N ILE A 56 -30.52 -16.03 2.81
CA ILE A 56 -29.30 -15.51 2.20
C ILE A 56 -28.81 -14.29 2.97
N ASP A 57 -29.71 -13.38 3.32
CA ASP A 57 -29.39 -12.15 4.05
C ASP A 57 -28.82 -12.43 5.44
N ILE A 58 -29.41 -13.41 6.17
CA ILE A 58 -28.87 -13.86 7.47
C ILE A 58 -27.44 -14.37 7.33
N ASN A 59 -27.13 -15.21 6.35
CA ASN A 59 -25.77 -15.72 6.17
C ASN A 59 -24.77 -14.60 5.81
N VAL A 60 -25.22 -13.57 5.10
CA VAL A 60 -24.37 -12.38 4.82
C VAL A 60 -24.12 -11.61 6.11
N VAL A 61 -25.15 -11.35 6.91
CA VAL A 61 -25.03 -10.65 8.19
C VAL A 61 -24.13 -11.42 9.17
N GLU A 62 -24.27 -12.74 9.24
CA GLU A 62 -23.43 -13.61 10.07
C GLU A 62 -21.95 -13.49 9.69
N LYS A 63 -21.62 -13.59 8.39
CA LYS A 63 -20.25 -13.43 7.90
C LYS A 63 -19.68 -12.02 8.15
N ILE A 64 -20.53 -11.00 8.03
CA ILE A 64 -20.11 -9.62 8.37
C ILE A 64 -19.86 -9.53 9.87
N GLY A 65 -20.76 -10.12 10.69
CA GLY A 65 -20.60 -10.17 12.15
C GLY A 65 -19.33 -10.88 12.58
N GLU A 66 -19.00 -12.02 11.99
CA GLU A 66 -17.73 -12.73 12.24
C GLU A 66 -16.52 -11.87 11.92
N LYS A 67 -16.49 -11.21 10.74
CA LYS A 67 -15.39 -10.30 10.36
C LYS A 67 -15.28 -9.12 11.32
N PHE A 68 -16.40 -8.57 11.75
CA PHE A 68 -16.43 -7.48 12.70
C PHE A 68 -15.92 -7.90 14.09
N GLN A 69 -16.31 -9.10 14.56
CA GLN A 69 -15.76 -9.66 15.79
C GLN A 69 -14.26 -9.93 15.69
N GLN A 70 -13.79 -10.48 14.56
CA GLN A 70 -12.35 -10.66 14.31
C GLN A 70 -11.60 -9.32 14.38
N PHE A 71 -12.16 -8.27 13.79
CA PHE A 71 -11.59 -6.92 13.85
C PHE A 71 -11.55 -6.38 15.28
N LEU A 72 -12.64 -6.50 16.03
CA LEU A 72 -12.71 -6.02 17.42
C LEU A 72 -11.83 -6.83 18.39
N SER A 73 -11.62 -8.11 18.10
CA SER A 73 -10.77 -9.00 18.91
C SER A 73 -9.30 -8.96 18.50
N ALA A 74 -8.97 -8.25 17.42
CA ALA A 74 -7.59 -8.08 17.02
C ALA A 74 -6.78 -7.46 18.15
N PRO A 75 -5.61 -8.02 18.50
CA PRO A 75 -4.78 -7.47 19.56
C PRO A 75 -4.37 -6.04 19.21
N ARG A 76 -4.51 -5.13 20.18
CA ARG A 76 -4.01 -3.77 20.04
C ARG A 76 -2.49 -3.79 19.90
N GLU A 77 -1.96 -2.81 19.23
CA GLU A 77 -0.52 -2.59 19.13
C GLU A 77 -0.02 -2.21 20.55
N ILE A 78 0.69 -3.13 21.22
CA ILE A 78 1.14 -2.98 22.62
C ILE A 78 1.97 -1.70 22.81
N GLN A 79 2.74 -1.33 21.80
CA GLN A 79 3.60 -0.14 21.81
C GLN A 79 2.81 1.19 21.81
N TYR A 80 1.51 1.17 21.55
CA TYR A 80 0.69 2.38 21.55
C TYR A 80 0.52 2.99 22.96
N ASP A 81 0.53 2.13 23.97
CA ASP A 81 0.35 2.53 25.37
C ASP A 81 1.69 2.80 26.09
N LEU A 82 2.83 2.69 25.39
CA LEU A 82 4.12 3.03 25.98
C LEU A 82 4.28 4.55 26.13
N PRO A 83 4.99 5.02 27.18
CA PRO A 83 5.26 6.44 27.33
C PRO A 83 6.18 6.95 26.21
N GLU A 84 5.95 8.18 25.79
CA GLU A 84 6.88 8.88 24.89
C GLU A 84 8.20 9.15 25.60
N ARG A 85 9.31 9.08 24.86
CA ARG A 85 10.67 9.29 25.36
C ARG A 85 11.36 10.38 24.56
N GLU A 86 12.18 11.15 25.22
CA GLU A 86 13.08 12.09 24.53
C GLU A 86 14.26 11.31 23.94
N MET A 87 14.28 11.13 22.62
CA MET A 87 15.30 10.38 21.89
C MET A 87 15.43 10.88 20.45
N ALA A 88 16.52 10.54 19.79
CA ALA A 88 16.70 10.80 18.38
C ALA A 88 16.05 9.68 17.53
N PHE A 89 15.57 10.00 16.32
CA PHE A 89 14.97 9.06 15.39
C PHE A 89 15.71 9.02 14.05
N ASP A 90 17.02 9.21 14.07
CA ASP A 90 17.83 9.47 12.89
C ASP A 90 18.84 8.34 12.57
N THR A 91 18.97 7.34 13.44
CA THR A 91 19.83 6.16 13.24
C THR A 91 19.02 4.89 13.27
N VAL A 92 19.48 3.86 12.56
CA VAL A 92 18.87 2.53 12.52
C VAL A 92 19.94 1.45 12.67
N GLU A 93 19.69 0.47 13.53
CA GLU A 93 20.56 -0.68 13.68
C GLU A 93 19.75 -1.97 13.71
N PHE A 94 20.16 -2.95 12.91
CA PHE A 94 19.65 -4.32 12.92
C PHE A 94 20.72 -5.21 13.52
N VAL A 95 20.36 -6.02 14.52
CA VAL A 95 21.26 -6.93 15.20
C VAL A 95 20.72 -8.35 15.12
N ASP A 96 21.33 -9.18 14.27
CA ASP A 96 21.01 -10.60 14.03
C ASP A 96 19.51 -10.86 13.77
N VAL A 97 18.87 -9.99 12.97
CA VAL A 97 17.44 -9.99 12.74
C VAL A 97 17.05 -11.11 11.78
N SER A 98 16.10 -11.94 12.21
CA SER A 98 15.52 -13.00 11.40
C SER A 98 14.00 -12.94 11.42
N LEU A 99 13.38 -13.22 10.26
CA LEU A 99 11.93 -13.31 10.09
C LEU A 99 11.56 -14.54 9.28
N LYS A 100 10.59 -15.30 9.82
CA LYS A 100 9.93 -16.41 9.12
C LYS A 100 8.45 -16.17 9.08
N ASN A 101 7.83 -16.51 7.97
CA ASN A 101 6.39 -16.54 7.81
C ASN A 101 5.94 -17.96 7.36
N GLU A 102 4.64 -18.14 7.12
CA GLU A 102 4.08 -19.43 6.67
C GLU A 102 4.69 -19.95 5.35
N ARG A 103 5.25 -19.06 4.52
CA ARG A 103 5.88 -19.39 3.23
C ARG A 103 7.37 -19.68 3.34
N GLY A 104 7.97 -19.47 4.52
CA GLY A 104 9.39 -19.72 4.77
C GLY A 104 10.15 -18.54 5.37
N THR A 105 11.48 -18.59 5.28
CA THR A 105 12.36 -17.54 5.79
C THR A 105 12.35 -16.34 4.85
N VAL A 106 12.00 -15.17 5.38
CA VAL A 106 11.98 -13.88 4.68
C VAL A 106 13.30 -13.14 4.89
N LEU A 107 13.81 -13.11 6.14
CA LEU A 107 15.09 -12.51 6.52
C LEU A 107 15.85 -13.49 7.40
N ASP A 108 17.18 -13.57 7.26
CA ASP A 108 18.02 -14.52 7.94
C ASP A 108 19.34 -13.88 8.40
N GLY A 109 19.45 -13.59 9.71
CA GLY A 109 20.65 -13.06 10.35
C GLY A 109 21.09 -11.69 9.83
N ILE A 110 20.15 -10.76 9.64
CA ILE A 110 20.41 -9.42 9.12
C ILE A 110 21.05 -8.55 10.20
N SER A 111 22.25 -8.02 9.92
CA SER A 111 22.94 -7.07 10.78
C SER A 111 23.56 -5.94 9.97
N PHE A 112 23.19 -4.70 10.24
CA PHE A 112 23.76 -3.50 9.65
C PHE A 112 23.40 -2.29 10.51
N ARG A 113 24.11 -1.16 10.27
CA ARG A 113 23.87 0.11 10.93
C ARG A 113 23.88 1.26 9.93
N ILE A 114 22.93 2.18 10.11
CA ILE A 114 22.76 3.41 9.36
C ILE A 114 22.94 4.57 10.32
N GLU A 115 23.80 5.51 9.94
CA GLU A 115 24.07 6.70 10.73
C GLU A 115 23.19 7.86 10.29
N LYS A 116 23.10 8.87 11.15
CA LYS A 116 22.37 10.10 10.90
C LYS A 116 22.75 10.74 9.58
N GLY A 117 21.75 11.14 8.81
CA GLY A 117 21.89 11.86 7.55
C GLY A 117 22.30 10.98 6.36
N GLU A 118 22.62 9.70 6.55
CA GLU A 118 22.96 8.81 5.45
C GLU A 118 21.77 8.54 4.52
N LYS A 119 22.06 8.43 3.24
CA LYS A 119 21.11 8.02 2.18
C LYS A 119 21.42 6.59 1.78
N ILE A 120 20.49 5.67 2.06
CA ILE A 120 20.69 4.23 1.86
C ILE A 120 19.73 3.70 0.81
N ALA A 121 20.27 3.12 -0.26
CA ALA A 121 19.46 2.36 -1.22
C ALA A 121 19.46 0.86 -0.87
N ILE A 122 18.28 0.29 -0.68
CA ILE A 122 18.09 -1.16 -0.51
C ILE A 122 17.79 -1.76 -1.88
N VAL A 123 18.64 -2.67 -2.33
CA VAL A 123 18.57 -3.31 -3.64
C VAL A 123 18.44 -4.81 -3.51
N GLY A 124 17.79 -5.45 -4.47
CA GLY A 124 17.66 -6.90 -4.52
C GLY A 124 16.47 -7.34 -5.34
N GLU A 125 16.38 -8.63 -5.61
CA GLU A 125 15.28 -9.22 -6.39
C GLU A 125 13.91 -9.02 -5.70
N THR A 126 12.83 -9.11 -6.47
CA THR A 126 11.47 -9.05 -5.91
C THR A 126 11.28 -10.20 -4.90
N GLY A 127 10.72 -9.87 -3.74
CA GLY A 127 10.48 -10.85 -2.68
C GLY A 127 11.70 -11.18 -1.79
N CYS A 128 12.85 -10.52 -1.95
CA CYS A 128 14.03 -10.76 -1.09
C CYS A 128 13.95 -10.15 0.32
N GLY A 129 12.91 -9.35 0.63
CA GLY A 129 12.69 -8.80 1.98
C GLY A 129 12.84 -7.27 2.12
N LYS A 130 13.04 -6.50 1.03
CA LYS A 130 13.23 -5.03 1.06
C LYS A 130 12.11 -4.29 1.80
N THR A 131 10.87 -4.44 1.33
CA THR A 131 9.67 -3.86 1.96
C THR A 131 9.52 -4.30 3.42
N THR A 132 9.92 -5.53 3.74
CA THR A 132 9.86 -6.07 5.10
C THR A 132 10.84 -5.35 6.03
N LEU A 133 12.06 -5.04 5.57
CA LEU A 133 13.01 -4.24 6.33
C LEU A 133 12.46 -2.84 6.65
N LEU A 134 11.90 -2.15 5.64
CA LEU A 134 11.28 -0.84 5.86
C LEU A 134 10.13 -0.91 6.87
N LYS A 135 9.26 -1.92 6.75
CA LYS A 135 8.15 -2.14 7.67
C LYS A 135 8.61 -2.46 9.10
N MET A 136 9.77 -3.10 9.27
CA MET A 136 10.34 -3.34 10.60
C MET A 136 10.79 -2.05 11.27
N ILE A 137 11.42 -1.12 10.54
CA ILE A 137 11.91 0.14 11.11
C ILE A 137 10.77 0.97 11.73
N VAL A 138 9.55 0.89 11.20
CA VAL A 138 8.36 1.58 11.75
C VAL A 138 7.48 0.71 12.63
N GLY A 139 7.98 -0.46 13.03
CA GLY A 139 7.29 -1.36 13.95
C GLY A 139 6.06 -2.06 13.38
N LEU A 140 5.81 -2.02 12.06
CA LEU A 140 4.69 -2.72 11.42
C LEU A 140 4.89 -4.23 11.32
N VAL A 141 6.15 -4.68 11.33
CA VAL A 141 6.53 -6.09 11.31
C VAL A 141 7.55 -6.33 12.41
N ARG A 142 7.34 -7.36 13.23
CA ARG A 142 8.27 -7.74 14.29
C ARG A 142 9.15 -8.89 13.84
N PRO A 143 10.45 -8.88 14.16
CA PRO A 143 11.32 -10.01 13.91
C PRO A 143 10.96 -11.21 14.82
N ASN A 144 11.27 -12.44 14.36
CA ASN A 144 11.17 -13.63 15.20
C ASN A 144 12.41 -13.80 16.08
N ALA A 145 13.57 -13.28 15.66
CA ALA A 145 14.81 -13.26 16.42
C ALA A 145 15.60 -12.00 16.07
N GLY A 146 16.51 -11.60 16.97
CA GLY A 146 17.29 -10.37 16.84
C GLY A 146 16.53 -9.12 17.28
N THR A 147 17.15 -7.97 17.08
CA THR A 147 16.62 -6.69 17.54
C THR A 147 16.78 -5.62 16.47
N VAL A 148 15.76 -4.78 16.30
CA VAL A 148 15.81 -3.55 15.51
C VAL A 148 15.86 -2.38 16.47
N MET A 149 16.81 -1.49 16.29
CA MET A 149 17.01 -0.32 17.12
C MET A 149 16.85 0.96 16.26
N VAL A 150 16.26 1.98 16.84
CA VAL A 150 16.16 3.34 16.28
C VAL A 150 16.66 4.31 17.35
N GLY A 151 17.58 5.20 16.99
CA GLY A 151 18.17 6.14 17.95
C GLY A 151 18.87 5.46 19.14
N GLY A 152 19.31 4.21 18.96
CA GLY A 152 19.92 3.41 20.04
C GLY A 152 18.94 2.66 20.94
N GLU A 153 17.64 2.83 20.77
CA GLU A 153 16.59 2.18 21.55
C GLU A 153 15.91 1.07 20.75
N ASN A 154 15.52 -0.02 21.42
CA ASN A 154 14.79 -1.11 20.79
C ASN A 154 13.39 -0.66 20.37
N ILE A 155 13.04 -0.81 19.10
CA ILE A 155 11.72 -0.40 18.59
C ILE A 155 10.55 -1.07 19.31
N ALA A 156 10.75 -2.25 19.90
CA ALA A 156 9.74 -2.94 20.70
C ALA A 156 9.36 -2.18 21.99
N GLU A 157 10.21 -1.25 22.43
CA GLU A 157 10.07 -0.45 23.66
C GLU A 157 9.72 1.03 23.37
N ILE A 158 9.63 1.42 22.10
CA ILE A 158 9.29 2.77 21.68
C ILE A 158 7.78 2.86 21.45
N ASN A 159 7.17 3.99 21.86
CA ASN A 159 5.79 4.29 21.50
C ASN A 159 5.64 4.35 19.98
N CYS A 160 4.75 3.54 19.42
CA CYS A 160 4.61 3.42 17.96
C CYS A 160 4.07 4.68 17.31
N ARG A 161 3.28 5.50 18.03
CA ARG A 161 2.82 6.80 17.54
C ARG A 161 4.00 7.75 17.41
N GLN A 162 4.80 7.90 18.48
CA GLN A 162 6.01 8.72 18.47
C GLN A 162 6.97 8.28 17.36
N LEU A 163 7.22 6.97 17.21
CA LEU A 163 8.07 6.44 16.14
C LEU A 163 7.60 6.90 14.75
N ARG A 164 6.29 6.84 14.49
CA ARG A 164 5.68 7.20 13.19
C ARG A 164 5.49 8.71 12.99
N GLU A 165 5.54 9.51 14.04
CA GLU A 165 5.58 10.96 13.94
C GLU A 165 6.94 11.47 13.47
N HIS A 166 8.03 10.78 13.84
CA HIS A 166 9.40 11.14 13.46
C HIS A 166 9.91 10.40 12.20
N ILE A 167 9.36 9.22 11.91
CA ILE A 167 9.75 8.43 10.73
C ILE A 167 8.59 8.39 9.73
N ARG A 168 8.75 9.05 8.59
CA ARG A 168 7.76 9.03 7.51
C ARG A 168 8.00 7.88 6.56
N VAL A 169 6.90 7.29 6.07
CA VAL A 169 6.95 6.14 5.18
C VAL A 169 6.11 6.40 3.94
N ILE A 170 6.73 6.24 2.78
CA ILE A 170 6.07 6.19 1.49
C ILE A 170 6.09 4.73 1.04
N LEU A 171 4.94 4.06 1.12
CA LEU A 171 4.79 2.66 0.69
C LEU A 171 4.46 2.60 -0.80
N GLN A 172 4.68 1.44 -1.41
CA GLN A 172 4.37 1.17 -2.80
C GLN A 172 2.87 1.33 -3.12
N GLU A 173 1.99 1.02 -2.16
CA GLU A 173 0.55 1.24 -2.30
C GLU A 173 0.22 2.72 -2.08
N ASN A 174 -0.13 3.41 -3.16
CA ASN A 174 -0.43 4.85 -3.15
C ASN A 174 -1.90 5.10 -2.77
N TYR A 175 -2.16 5.23 -1.47
CA TYR A 175 -3.50 5.48 -0.97
C TYR A 175 -3.83 6.99 -0.97
N VAL A 176 -4.94 7.34 -1.61
CA VAL A 176 -5.50 8.69 -1.64
C VAL A 176 -6.91 8.63 -1.06
N PHE A 177 -7.22 9.54 -0.13
CA PHE A 177 -8.54 9.64 0.49
C PHE A 177 -9.54 10.27 -0.49
N ASP A 178 -10.80 9.87 -0.38
CA ASP A 178 -11.93 10.48 -1.11
C ASP A 178 -12.18 11.90 -0.58
N SER A 179 -11.34 12.83 -1.02
CA SER A 179 -11.32 14.22 -0.61
C SER A 179 -10.51 15.05 -1.61
N SER A 180 -10.44 16.38 -1.44
CA SER A 180 -9.60 17.23 -2.29
C SER A 180 -8.11 16.90 -2.19
N ILE A 181 -7.32 17.28 -3.20
CA ILE A 181 -5.86 17.13 -3.19
C ILE A 181 -5.27 17.90 -2.01
N VAL A 182 -5.74 19.12 -1.79
CA VAL A 182 -5.32 19.96 -0.66
C VAL A 182 -5.56 19.27 0.69
N LYS A 183 -6.75 18.70 0.89
CA LYS A 183 -7.05 17.92 2.10
C LYS A 183 -6.23 16.64 2.21
N ASN A 184 -5.96 15.98 1.08
CA ASN A 184 -5.09 14.81 1.06
C ASN A 184 -3.66 15.14 1.48
N MET A 185 -3.10 16.24 0.98
CA MET A 185 -1.75 16.67 1.33
C MET A 185 -1.66 17.19 2.75
N GLY A 186 -2.61 18.02 3.20
CA GLY A 186 -2.65 18.58 4.54
C GLY A 186 -3.15 17.63 5.65
N TYR A 187 -3.46 16.38 5.34
CA TYR A 187 -4.15 15.46 6.26
C TYR A 187 -3.42 15.21 7.60
N LEU A 188 -2.09 15.27 7.61
CA LEU A 188 -1.25 14.99 8.79
C LEU A 188 -0.38 16.19 9.19
N SER A 189 -0.61 17.36 8.61
CA SER A 189 0.23 18.52 8.81
C SER A 189 -0.60 19.77 9.11
N ASP A 190 -0.06 20.66 9.93
CA ASP A 190 -0.62 21.99 10.17
C ASP A 190 -0.14 23.03 9.14
N CYS A 191 0.10 22.57 7.89
CA CYS A 191 0.61 23.40 6.81
C CYS A 191 -0.43 24.38 6.32
N SER A 192 0.03 25.58 5.96
CA SER A 192 -0.76 26.60 5.29
C SER A 192 -1.12 26.19 3.86
N GLU A 193 -2.20 26.75 3.31
CA GLU A 193 -2.55 26.54 1.89
C GLU A 193 -1.41 26.94 0.94
N ALA A 194 -0.62 27.96 1.29
CA ALA A 194 0.52 28.40 0.50
C ALA A 194 1.62 27.35 0.41
N GLU A 195 1.94 26.66 1.52
CA GLU A 195 2.92 25.56 1.54
C GLU A 195 2.42 24.36 0.74
N ILE A 196 1.12 24.06 0.80
CA ILE A 196 0.50 22.99 0.00
C ILE A 196 0.56 23.33 -1.49
N ASP A 197 0.28 24.59 -1.87
CA ASP A 197 0.36 25.05 -3.25
C ASP A 197 1.81 25.00 -3.80
N GLU A 198 2.80 25.33 -2.97
CA GLU A 198 4.20 25.21 -3.34
C GLU A 198 4.60 23.74 -3.55
N MET A 199 4.16 22.85 -2.67
CA MET A 199 4.35 21.41 -2.81
C MET A 199 3.69 20.87 -4.08
N CYS A 200 2.47 21.29 -4.38
CA CYS A 200 1.77 20.91 -5.61
C CYS A 200 2.54 21.34 -6.86
N ARG A 201 3.14 22.55 -6.85
CA ARG A 201 3.99 23.03 -7.95
C ARG A 201 5.26 22.21 -8.09
N ALA A 202 5.97 21.99 -7.01
CA ALA A 202 7.20 21.20 -6.99
C ALA A 202 7.00 19.78 -7.52
N LEU A 203 5.83 19.18 -7.23
CA LEU A 203 5.45 17.83 -7.67
C LEU A 203 4.69 17.79 -9.00
N GLY A 204 4.51 18.94 -9.70
CA GLY A 204 3.82 19.01 -11.00
C GLY A 204 2.35 18.59 -10.94
N LEU A 205 1.65 18.96 -9.85
CA LEU A 205 0.22 18.65 -9.63
C LEU A 205 -0.71 19.84 -9.91
N GLU A 206 -0.21 20.98 -10.39
CA GLU A 206 -0.98 22.21 -10.59
C GLU A 206 -2.19 22.03 -11.53
N GLU A 207 -2.00 21.29 -12.63
CA GLU A 207 -3.09 21.04 -13.59
C GLU A 207 -4.16 20.13 -12.98
N VAL A 208 -3.76 19.15 -12.18
CA VAL A 208 -4.66 18.22 -11.49
C VAL A 208 -5.51 18.96 -10.45
N VAL A 209 -4.89 19.89 -9.71
CA VAL A 209 -5.60 20.74 -8.73
C VAL A 209 -6.61 21.64 -9.45
N LYS A 210 -6.25 22.24 -10.58
CA LYS A 210 -7.14 23.13 -11.37
C LYS A 210 -8.27 22.37 -12.04
N SER A 211 -8.00 21.22 -12.63
CA SER A 211 -8.99 20.44 -13.40
C SER A 211 -10.10 19.83 -12.53
N ASN A 212 -9.78 19.49 -11.29
CA ASN A 212 -10.73 18.87 -10.36
C ASN A 212 -11.40 19.88 -9.41
N ALA A 213 -11.30 21.20 -9.65
CA ALA A 213 -11.75 22.26 -8.74
C ALA A 213 -11.30 22.02 -7.28
N GLY A 214 -10.16 21.31 -7.12
CA GLY A 214 -9.61 20.93 -5.81
C GLY A 214 -10.33 19.77 -5.11
N ASP A 215 -11.42 19.24 -5.66
CA ASP A 215 -12.16 18.13 -5.04
C ASP A 215 -12.01 16.84 -5.85
N LEU A 216 -11.37 15.83 -5.25
CA LEU A 216 -11.27 14.48 -5.81
C LEU A 216 -12.55 13.67 -5.61
N GLY A 217 -13.54 14.21 -4.92
CA GLY A 217 -14.82 13.67 -4.49
C GLY A 217 -15.36 12.53 -5.35
N GLU A 218 -16.26 12.34 -6.05
CA GLU A 218 -16.79 11.14 -6.72
C GLU A 218 -15.86 10.51 -7.79
N ASN A 219 -14.65 11.08 -8.06
CA ASN A 219 -13.80 10.68 -9.19
C ASN A 219 -12.34 10.31 -8.81
N LEU A 220 -12.11 9.57 -7.71
CA LEU A 220 -10.81 8.92 -7.44
C LEU A 220 -10.27 8.10 -8.62
N ASN A 221 -11.15 7.67 -9.53
CA ASN A 221 -10.78 6.96 -10.74
C ASN A 221 -10.18 7.87 -11.84
N THR A 222 -10.24 9.19 -11.70
CA THR A 222 -9.69 10.14 -12.69
C THR A 222 -8.22 10.48 -12.40
N VAL A 223 -7.71 10.19 -11.20
CA VAL A 223 -6.33 10.43 -10.81
C VAL A 223 -5.48 9.25 -11.26
N SER A 224 -4.48 9.50 -12.10
CA SER A 224 -3.53 8.49 -12.56
C SER A 224 -2.69 7.93 -11.42
N GLY A 225 -2.06 6.76 -11.63
CA GLY A 225 -1.17 6.16 -10.65
C GLY A 225 -0.02 7.08 -10.25
N GLY A 226 0.61 7.71 -11.24
CA GLY A 226 1.71 8.67 -10.98
C GLY A 226 1.26 9.92 -10.23
N GLU A 227 0.04 10.42 -10.44
CA GLU A 227 -0.52 11.53 -9.66
C GLU A 227 -0.78 11.13 -8.21
N ARG A 228 -1.36 9.95 -7.99
CA ARG A 228 -1.55 9.39 -6.63
C ARG A 228 -0.22 9.24 -5.90
N GLN A 229 0.80 8.77 -6.59
CA GLN A 229 2.14 8.63 -6.03
C GLN A 229 2.71 9.98 -5.61
N ARG A 230 2.61 11.01 -6.45
CA ARG A 230 3.07 12.38 -6.13
C ARG A 230 2.27 13.03 -4.99
N ILE A 231 0.96 12.80 -4.90
CA ILE A 231 0.14 13.25 -3.76
C ILE A 231 0.62 12.59 -2.46
N ASN A 232 0.93 11.29 -2.49
CA ASN A 232 1.40 10.56 -1.33
C ASN A 232 2.81 11.02 -0.87
N ILE A 233 3.69 11.32 -1.82
CA ILE A 233 4.99 11.94 -1.56
C ILE A 233 4.82 13.31 -0.91
N GLY A 234 3.99 14.19 -1.49
CA GLY A 234 3.74 15.54 -0.95
C GLY A 234 3.17 15.50 0.46
N ARG A 235 2.19 14.63 0.73
CA ARG A 235 1.65 14.39 2.07
C ARG A 235 2.75 14.03 3.09
N SER A 236 3.69 13.21 2.67
CA SER A 236 4.77 12.74 3.56
C SER A 236 5.83 13.81 3.81
N LEU A 237 6.14 14.64 2.82
CA LEU A 237 7.17 15.68 2.91
C LEU A 237 6.67 16.95 3.61
N LEU A 238 5.36 17.23 3.59
CA LEU A 238 4.76 18.36 4.31
C LEU A 238 4.80 18.18 5.83
N CYS A 239 4.93 16.96 6.32
CA CYS A 239 5.06 16.70 7.74
C CYS A 239 6.52 16.79 8.18
N PRO A 240 6.84 17.31 9.36
CA PRO A 240 8.16 17.19 9.96
C PRO A 240 8.58 15.72 10.08
N PHE A 241 9.86 15.42 9.82
CA PHE A 241 10.43 14.09 9.98
C PHE A 241 11.93 14.13 10.26
N ASP A 242 12.45 13.12 10.92
CA ASP A 242 13.87 12.89 11.13
C ASP A 242 14.41 11.84 10.16
N MET A 243 13.54 10.90 9.75
CA MET A 243 13.87 9.85 8.81
C MET A 243 12.75 9.65 7.78
N LEU A 244 13.13 9.41 6.53
CA LEU A 244 12.22 9.11 5.42
C LEU A 244 12.50 7.70 4.90
N LEU A 245 11.47 6.86 4.89
CA LEU A 245 11.51 5.52 4.32
C LEU A 245 10.66 5.49 3.05
N MET A 246 11.18 4.93 1.95
CA MET A 246 10.45 4.89 0.69
C MET A 246 10.55 3.52 0.03
N ASP A 247 9.41 2.93 -0.30
CA ASP A 247 9.34 1.67 -1.02
C ASP A 247 8.89 1.92 -2.46
N GLU A 248 9.84 1.85 -3.39
CA GLU A 248 9.64 2.12 -4.82
C GLU A 248 8.92 3.46 -5.10
N PRO A 249 9.45 4.60 -4.59
CA PRO A 249 8.72 5.87 -4.53
C PRO A 249 8.37 6.47 -5.90
N THR A 250 8.94 5.98 -6.99
CA THR A 250 8.79 6.53 -8.35
C THR A 250 8.42 5.47 -9.40
N SER A 251 7.89 4.32 -8.95
CA SER A 251 7.59 3.18 -9.84
C SER A 251 6.52 3.48 -10.92
N GLU A 252 5.62 4.42 -10.66
CA GLU A 252 4.52 4.80 -11.55
C GLU A 252 4.78 6.11 -12.32
N LEU A 253 6.00 6.67 -12.23
CA LEU A 253 6.38 7.91 -12.88
C LEU A 253 7.16 7.66 -14.19
N ASP A 254 6.96 8.55 -15.15
CA ASP A 254 7.82 8.60 -16.34
C ASP A 254 9.25 9.06 -15.97
N PRO A 255 10.28 8.76 -16.79
CA PRO A 255 11.68 8.99 -16.42
C PRO A 255 12.04 10.45 -16.12
N LYS A 256 11.37 11.42 -16.76
CA LYS A 256 11.63 12.85 -16.54
C LYS A 256 11.01 13.30 -15.21
N MET A 257 9.79 12.88 -14.93
CA MET A 257 9.11 13.20 -13.68
C MET A 257 9.76 12.48 -12.50
N GLU A 258 10.23 11.24 -12.69
CA GLU A 258 11.01 10.51 -11.69
C GLU A 258 12.23 11.29 -11.22
N GLU A 259 13.04 11.81 -12.16
CA GLU A 259 14.24 12.61 -11.86
C GLU A 259 13.87 13.88 -11.07
N THR A 260 12.89 14.64 -11.56
CA THR A 260 12.40 15.86 -10.89
C THR A 260 11.92 15.58 -9.46
N VAL A 261 11.16 14.52 -9.26
CA VAL A 261 10.61 14.17 -7.94
C VAL A 261 11.70 13.66 -7.00
N MET A 262 12.66 12.87 -7.50
CA MET A 262 13.78 12.39 -6.69
C MET A 262 14.68 13.54 -6.26
N ASP A 263 15.04 14.45 -7.17
CA ASP A 263 15.81 15.65 -6.85
C ASP A 263 15.12 16.47 -5.74
N PHE A 264 13.83 16.68 -5.87
CA PHE A 264 13.05 17.41 -4.88
C PHE A 264 13.01 16.69 -3.51
N ILE A 265 12.83 15.37 -3.49
CA ILE A 265 12.85 14.57 -2.25
C ILE A 265 14.21 14.70 -1.55
N PHE A 266 15.31 14.51 -2.29
CA PHE A 266 16.64 14.52 -1.69
C PHE A 266 17.10 15.91 -1.27
N GLU A 267 16.69 16.97 -1.97
CA GLU A 267 16.93 18.33 -1.53
C GLU A 267 16.15 18.65 -0.26
N THR A 268 14.87 18.28 -0.18
CA THR A 268 14.03 18.47 1.01
C THR A 268 14.56 17.67 2.22
N ALA A 269 15.09 16.47 1.97
CA ALA A 269 15.63 15.59 3.00
C ALA A 269 17.16 15.68 3.18
N LYS A 270 17.80 16.77 2.73
CA LYS A 270 19.27 16.91 2.64
C LYS A 270 20.03 16.50 3.91
N GLU A 271 19.56 16.93 5.07
CA GLU A 271 20.18 16.63 6.37
C GLU A 271 19.52 15.48 7.12
N ARG A 272 18.54 14.83 6.52
CA ARG A 272 17.75 13.75 7.12
C ARG A 272 18.24 12.38 6.69
N THR A 273 18.00 11.37 7.50
CA THR A 273 18.28 9.98 7.09
C THR A 273 17.23 9.53 6.09
N VAL A 274 17.65 8.96 4.96
CA VAL A 274 16.73 8.45 3.92
C VAL A 274 17.08 7.00 3.61
N ILE A 275 16.09 6.12 3.69
CA ILE A 275 16.23 4.71 3.34
C ILE A 275 15.18 4.38 2.27
N TYR A 276 15.60 3.89 1.13
CA TYR A 276 14.66 3.64 0.05
C TYR A 276 15.00 2.39 -0.75
N THR A 277 13.98 1.80 -1.36
CA THR A 277 14.20 0.70 -2.30
C THR A 277 14.36 1.24 -3.71
N ALA A 278 15.31 0.69 -4.46
CA ALA A 278 15.60 1.11 -5.81
C ALA A 278 15.80 -0.08 -6.75
N HIS A 279 15.35 0.10 -8.00
CA HIS A 279 15.49 -0.88 -9.09
C HIS A 279 16.19 -0.32 -10.32
N LYS A 280 16.46 0.98 -10.37
CA LYS A 280 17.09 1.67 -11.50
C LYS A 280 18.43 2.26 -11.09
N LEU A 281 19.41 2.22 -11.99
CA LEU A 281 20.75 2.75 -11.71
C LEU A 281 20.73 4.22 -11.34
N LYS A 282 19.99 5.05 -12.08
CA LYS A 282 19.89 6.51 -11.80
C LYS A 282 19.45 6.79 -10.36
N THR A 283 18.49 6.01 -9.85
CA THR A 283 18.00 6.16 -8.48
C THR A 283 19.04 5.75 -7.44
N LEU A 284 19.97 4.84 -7.78
CA LEU A 284 21.05 4.43 -6.86
C LEU A 284 22.08 5.52 -6.64
N LEU A 285 22.24 6.45 -7.59
CA LEU A 285 23.23 7.54 -7.48
C LEU A 285 22.89 8.58 -6.41
N TYR A 286 21.66 8.60 -5.91
CA TYR A 286 21.28 9.43 -4.76
C TYR A 286 21.73 8.85 -3.41
N ALA A 287 22.16 7.57 -3.36
CA ALA A 287 22.55 6.91 -2.13
C ALA A 287 24.06 7.08 -1.82
N ASP A 288 24.37 7.32 -0.56
CA ASP A 288 25.74 7.24 -0.03
C ASP A 288 26.22 5.78 0.04
N LYS A 289 25.29 4.87 0.43
CA LYS A 289 25.57 3.44 0.57
C LYS A 289 24.46 2.62 -0.06
N ILE A 290 24.81 1.42 -0.51
CA ILE A 290 23.89 0.39 -0.99
C ILE A 290 23.88 -0.79 -0.02
N LEU A 291 22.70 -1.25 0.33
CA LEU A 291 22.44 -2.52 1.00
C LEU A 291 21.87 -3.51 -0.02
N TYR A 292 22.67 -4.47 -0.45
CA TYR A 292 22.22 -5.48 -1.40
C TYR A 292 21.72 -6.72 -0.70
N LEU A 293 20.43 -7.00 -0.88
CA LEU A 293 19.73 -8.14 -0.31
C LEU A 293 19.55 -9.24 -1.34
N LYS A 294 19.87 -10.47 -0.96
CA LYS A 294 19.65 -11.65 -1.76
C LYS A 294 19.14 -12.81 -0.91
N LYS A 295 17.96 -13.32 -1.26
CA LYS A 295 17.30 -14.44 -0.56
C LYS A 295 17.24 -14.24 0.96
N GLY A 296 16.89 -13.05 1.41
CA GLY A 296 16.75 -12.72 2.83
C GLY A 296 18.04 -12.48 3.60
N LYS A 297 19.21 -12.42 2.93
CA LYS A 297 20.52 -12.13 3.54
C LYS A 297 21.14 -10.89 2.92
N ILE A 298 22.00 -10.22 3.71
CA ILE A 298 22.85 -9.16 3.16
C ILE A 298 23.99 -9.84 2.41
N GLU A 299 24.03 -9.66 1.10
CA GLU A 299 25.12 -10.14 0.24
C GLU A 299 26.25 -9.11 0.20
N ASP A 300 25.87 -7.80 0.25
CA ASP A 300 26.83 -6.70 0.23
C ASP A 300 26.26 -5.46 0.92
N PHE A 301 27.12 -4.69 1.59
CA PHE A 301 26.79 -3.40 2.18
C PHE A 301 28.02 -2.49 2.18
N GLY A 302 27.87 -1.26 1.71
CA GLY A 302 28.99 -0.30 1.64
C GLY A 302 28.67 0.89 0.76
N LYS A 303 29.70 1.71 0.50
CA LYS A 303 29.58 2.89 -0.35
C LYS A 303 29.08 2.53 -1.74
N THR A 304 28.21 3.35 -2.29
CA THR A 304 27.52 3.11 -3.57
C THR A 304 28.48 2.72 -4.69
N GLU A 305 29.54 3.51 -4.90
CA GLU A 305 30.54 3.25 -5.95
C GLU A 305 31.26 1.91 -5.76
N GLU A 306 31.64 1.58 -4.51
CA GLU A 306 32.37 0.36 -4.20
C GLU A 306 31.50 -0.87 -4.43
N VAL A 307 30.24 -0.84 -3.97
CA VAL A 307 29.28 -1.97 -4.13
C VAL A 307 28.97 -2.18 -5.60
N ILE A 308 28.72 -1.11 -6.36
CA ILE A 308 28.44 -1.21 -7.80
C ILE A 308 29.61 -1.86 -8.55
N ARG A 309 30.86 -1.47 -8.23
CA ARG A 309 32.04 -2.00 -8.91
C ARG A 309 32.35 -3.45 -8.58
N ARG A 310 32.18 -3.89 -7.33
CA ARG A 310 32.60 -5.23 -6.90
C ARG A 310 31.52 -6.31 -7.07
N ASN A 311 30.24 -5.92 -7.18
CA ASN A 311 29.15 -6.88 -7.18
C ASN A 311 28.56 -7.07 -8.58
N ARG A 312 28.67 -8.31 -9.11
CA ARG A 312 28.17 -8.69 -10.44
C ARG A 312 26.68 -8.43 -10.67
N TYR A 313 25.90 -8.30 -9.60
CA TYR A 313 24.50 -7.94 -9.74
C TYR A 313 24.31 -6.64 -10.51
N PHE A 314 25.26 -5.71 -10.39
CA PHE A 314 25.20 -4.40 -11.01
C PHE A 314 25.83 -4.33 -12.41
N GLU A 315 26.52 -5.40 -12.90
CA GLU A 315 27.12 -5.43 -14.26
C GLU A 315 26.06 -5.10 -15.34
N LYS A 316 24.84 -5.62 -15.20
CA LYS A 316 23.72 -5.31 -16.10
C LYS A 316 23.32 -3.83 -16.18
N TYR A 317 23.69 -3.05 -15.19
CA TYR A 317 23.42 -1.61 -15.15
C TYR A 317 24.61 -0.80 -15.67
N THR A 318 25.85 -1.28 -15.53
CA THR A 318 27.08 -0.61 -15.97
C THR A 318 27.32 -0.75 -17.48
N GLU A 319 26.78 -1.77 -18.13
CA GLU A 319 26.84 -1.95 -19.57
C GLU A 319 25.89 -1.01 -20.35
N SER A 320 24.95 -0.35 -19.68
CA SER A 320 24.08 0.63 -20.33
C SER A 320 24.82 1.96 -20.49
N ALA A 321 24.75 2.58 -21.68
CA ALA A 321 25.43 3.82 -22.04
C ALA A 321 25.22 5.01 -21.04
N ALA A 322 24.21 4.93 -20.17
CA ALA A 322 23.94 5.91 -19.13
C ALA A 322 24.98 5.94 -18.00
N PHE A 323 25.79 4.89 -17.82
CA PHE A 323 26.84 4.90 -16.79
C PHE A 323 28.09 5.65 -17.27
N GLN A 324 28.39 5.62 -18.57
CA GLN A 324 29.53 6.35 -19.13
C GLN A 324 29.34 7.87 -19.08
N ASP A 325 28.10 8.36 -19.17
CA ASP A 325 27.79 9.79 -19.02
C ASP A 325 27.85 10.27 -17.55
N SER A 326 27.59 9.37 -16.57
CA SER A 326 27.63 9.73 -15.14
C SER A 326 29.07 9.79 -14.56
N GLU A 327 30.03 9.06 -15.10
CA GLU A 327 31.45 9.19 -14.71
C GLU A 327 32.01 10.59 -15.02
N GLN A 328 31.47 11.27 -16.05
CA GLN A 328 31.86 12.67 -16.36
C GLN A 328 31.32 13.70 -15.35
N PHE A 329 30.22 13.38 -14.65
CA PHE A 329 29.64 14.25 -13.61
C PHE A 329 30.38 14.15 -12.27
N VAL A 330 30.92 12.97 -11.94
CA VAL A 330 31.66 12.76 -10.66
C VAL A 330 33.06 13.39 -10.73
N GLU A 331 33.71 13.41 -11.90
CA GLU A 331 35.00 14.08 -12.05
C GLU A 331 34.89 15.62 -12.16
N GLY A 332 33.70 16.15 -12.52
CA GLY A 332 33.44 17.59 -12.64
C GLY A 332 33.12 18.34 -11.34
N GLY A 333 32.70 17.60 -10.28
CA GLY A 333 32.31 18.17 -8.97
C GLY A 333 33.42 18.38 -7.95
N ALA A 334 34.67 18.08 -8.30
CA ALA A 334 35.86 18.27 -7.46
C ALA A 334 36.74 19.46 -7.88
N ARG A 335 36.11 20.56 -8.31
CA ARG A 335 36.81 21.85 -8.50
C ARG A 335 36.07 22.99 -7.84
#